data_01d96289e64be186f80d7d1dd933ef3f
#
_entry.id   01d96289e64be186f80d7d1dd933ef3f
#
_cell.length_a   1.000
_cell.length_b   1.000
_cell.length_c   1.000
_cell.angle_alpha   90.00
_cell.angle_beta   90.00
_cell.angle_gamma   90.00
#
_symmetry.space_group_name_H-M   'P 1'
#
loop_
_entity.id
_entity.type
_entity.pdbx_description
1 polymer ?
#
loop_
_entity_poly.entity_id
_entity_poly.type
_entity_poly.pdbx_seq_one_letter_code
_entity_poly.pdbx_strand_id
1 'polypeptide(L)'
;MKGTKVASRYAKALLDLAIEQKKVDSVLGDMHFLLQTNNDAREFELLIASPIIDAEKKIAVFKLVFEQFEEVTMSFVALITKNGREALLPAIAQEFDAQVKSYKGIVPMTLVSAVPLEQETKESIIRKVQGAVKGTLEITEEIDEALIGGFVVKMGDTQIDASVLNQFNNLKQRLTR
;
A
#
# COMPACT_ATOMS: atom_id res chain seq x y z
N MET A 1 -6.68 1.03 14.91
CA MET A 1 -6.66 -0.44 14.73
C MET A 1 -8.02 -1.08 14.38
N LYS A 2 -9.20 -0.59 14.85
CA LYS A 2 -10.50 -1.15 14.40
C LYS A 2 -10.85 -0.83 12.94
N GLY A 3 -10.40 0.31 12.41
CA GLY A 3 -10.67 0.72 11.03
C GLY A 3 -10.00 -0.18 9.98
N THR A 4 -8.78 -0.66 10.23
CA THR A 4 -8.01 -1.46 9.29
C THR A 4 -8.67 -2.82 8.99
N LYS A 5 -9.23 -3.51 9.99
CA LYS A 5 -9.94 -4.78 9.77
C LYS A 5 -11.23 -4.61 8.94
N VAL A 6 -11.92 -3.49 9.11
CA VAL A 6 -13.12 -3.18 8.35
C VAL A 6 -12.75 -2.81 6.90
N ALA A 7 -11.72 -1.96 6.74
CA ALA A 7 -11.18 -1.60 5.44
C ALA A 7 -10.73 -2.85 4.65
N SER A 8 -10.01 -3.76 5.29
CA SER A 8 -9.54 -5.01 4.66
C SER A 8 -10.69 -5.90 4.18
N ARG A 9 -11.80 -5.97 4.93
CA ARG A 9 -12.99 -6.73 4.48
C ARG A 9 -13.65 -6.10 3.25
N TYR A 10 -13.78 -4.78 3.23
CA TYR A 10 -14.33 -4.07 2.08
C TYR A 10 -13.43 -4.17 0.86
N ALA A 11 -12.12 -4.03 1.06
CA ALA A 11 -11.13 -4.20 0.00
C ALA A 11 -11.21 -5.61 -0.60
N LYS A 12 -11.35 -6.65 0.24
CA LYS A 12 -11.51 -8.02 -0.24
C LYS A 12 -12.78 -8.20 -1.05
N ALA A 13 -13.91 -7.67 -0.59
CA ALA A 13 -15.17 -7.76 -1.31
C ALA A 13 -15.10 -7.06 -2.68
N LEU A 14 -14.43 -5.90 -2.75
CA LEU A 14 -14.19 -5.20 -4.01
C LEU A 14 -13.27 -6.00 -4.93
N LEU A 15 -12.22 -6.62 -4.39
CA LEU A 15 -11.31 -7.46 -5.17
C LEU A 15 -12.03 -8.68 -5.76
N ASP A 16 -12.85 -9.37 -4.96
CA ASP A 16 -13.61 -10.52 -5.41
C ASP A 16 -14.56 -10.13 -6.58
N LEU A 17 -15.24 -8.98 -6.47
CA LEU A 17 -16.08 -8.43 -7.54
C LEU A 17 -15.25 -8.03 -8.78
N ALA A 18 -14.09 -7.41 -8.59
CA ALA A 18 -13.22 -7.01 -9.67
C ALA A 18 -12.64 -8.22 -10.44
N ILE A 19 -12.35 -9.32 -9.74
CA ILE A 19 -11.91 -10.59 -10.34
C ILE A 19 -13.04 -11.21 -11.16
N GLU A 20 -14.26 -11.29 -10.61
CA GLU A 20 -15.42 -11.83 -11.29
C GLU A 20 -15.71 -11.09 -12.60
N GLN A 21 -15.56 -9.77 -12.59
CA GLN A 21 -15.76 -8.92 -13.77
C GLN A 21 -14.54 -8.77 -14.66
N LYS A 22 -13.40 -9.36 -14.30
CA LYS A 22 -12.11 -9.23 -15.01
C LYS A 22 -11.63 -7.78 -15.18
N LYS A 23 -11.90 -6.95 -14.18
CA LYS A 23 -11.59 -5.50 -14.17
C LYS A 23 -10.64 -5.08 -13.05
N VAL A 24 -9.80 -6.00 -12.57
CA VAL A 24 -8.90 -5.74 -11.43
C VAL A 24 -7.99 -4.54 -11.67
N ASP A 25 -7.41 -4.42 -12.88
CA ASP A 25 -6.49 -3.33 -13.21
C ASP A 25 -7.20 -1.97 -13.32
N SER A 26 -8.40 -1.94 -13.90
CA SER A 26 -9.20 -0.71 -13.99
C SER A 26 -9.62 -0.23 -12.60
N VAL A 27 -10.15 -1.13 -11.77
CA VAL A 27 -10.54 -0.83 -10.38
C VAL A 27 -9.33 -0.38 -9.54
N LEU A 28 -8.14 -0.97 -9.79
CA LEU A 28 -6.90 -0.54 -9.14
C LEU A 28 -6.55 0.91 -9.52
N GLY A 29 -6.66 1.25 -10.80
CA GLY A 29 -6.47 2.63 -11.28
C GLY A 29 -7.43 3.62 -10.60
N ASP A 30 -8.71 3.24 -10.48
CA ASP A 30 -9.72 4.04 -9.78
C ASP A 30 -9.35 4.28 -8.31
N MET A 31 -8.90 3.22 -7.61
CA MET A 31 -8.51 3.32 -6.20
C MET A 31 -7.26 4.18 -6.01
N HIS A 32 -6.30 4.10 -6.92
CA HIS A 32 -5.12 4.98 -6.91
C HIS A 32 -5.52 6.44 -7.13
N PHE A 33 -6.41 6.70 -8.09
CA PHE A 33 -6.92 8.06 -8.34
C PHE A 33 -7.68 8.62 -7.13
N LEU A 34 -8.47 7.80 -6.44
CA LEU A 34 -9.15 8.18 -5.20
C LEU A 34 -8.14 8.57 -4.11
N LEU A 35 -7.07 7.78 -3.94
CA LEU A 35 -6.01 8.07 -2.98
C LEU A 35 -5.29 9.37 -3.32
N GLN A 36 -4.96 9.56 -4.59
CA GLN A 36 -4.32 10.79 -5.06
C GLN A 36 -5.21 12.00 -4.80
N THR A 37 -6.49 11.92 -5.17
CA THR A 37 -7.46 13.00 -4.93
C THR A 37 -7.58 13.33 -3.44
N ASN A 38 -7.56 12.31 -2.57
CA ASN A 38 -7.61 12.52 -1.12
C ASN A 38 -6.35 13.21 -0.58
N ASN A 39 -5.18 12.94 -1.17
CA ASN A 39 -3.93 13.55 -0.74
C ASN A 39 -3.74 14.98 -1.29
N ASP A 40 -4.22 15.23 -2.51
CA ASP A 40 -4.03 16.50 -3.21
C ASP A 40 -5.11 17.54 -2.87
N ALA A 41 -6.32 17.09 -2.51
CA ALA A 41 -7.47 17.95 -2.25
C ALA A 41 -7.96 17.84 -0.80
N ARG A 42 -7.58 18.81 0.02
CA ARG A 42 -8.05 18.90 1.42
C ARG A 42 -9.58 19.00 1.53
N GLU A 43 -10.21 19.63 0.55
CA GLU A 43 -11.67 19.76 0.47
C GLU A 43 -12.34 18.38 0.33
N PHE A 44 -11.72 17.46 -0.37
CA PHE A 44 -12.20 16.08 -0.50
C PHE A 44 -12.08 15.33 0.83
N GLU A 45 -10.96 15.46 1.52
CA GLU A 45 -10.78 14.89 2.86
C GLU A 45 -11.87 15.40 3.84
N LEU A 46 -12.12 16.72 3.84
CA LEU A 46 -13.17 17.33 4.68
C LEU A 46 -14.57 16.84 4.28
N LEU A 47 -14.84 16.66 2.99
CA LEU A 47 -16.11 16.15 2.48
C LEU A 47 -16.39 14.73 3.00
N ILE A 48 -15.42 13.82 2.88
CA ILE A 48 -15.59 12.45 3.33
C ILE A 48 -15.65 12.33 4.86
N ALA A 49 -14.93 13.20 5.58
CA ALA A 49 -14.92 13.21 7.05
C ALA A 49 -16.15 13.87 7.67
N SER A 50 -16.89 14.72 6.92
CA SER A 50 -18.00 15.49 7.45
C SER A 50 -19.23 14.62 7.73
N PRO A 51 -19.74 14.56 8.98
CA PRO A 51 -20.98 13.86 9.29
C PRO A 51 -22.24 14.68 8.99
N ILE A 52 -22.09 15.96 8.63
CA ILE A 52 -23.23 16.89 8.43
C ILE A 52 -23.78 16.77 7.01
N ILE A 53 -22.95 16.38 6.06
CA ILE A 53 -23.33 16.29 4.64
C ILE A 53 -24.02 14.97 4.40
N ASP A 54 -25.22 15.01 3.86
CA ASP A 54 -26.03 13.84 3.54
C ASP A 54 -25.30 12.91 2.53
N ALA A 55 -25.49 11.62 2.69
CA ALA A 55 -24.87 10.60 1.82
C ALA A 55 -25.22 10.82 0.34
N GLU A 56 -26.44 11.23 0.01
CA GLU A 56 -26.87 11.49 -1.38
C GLU A 56 -26.09 12.65 -2.01
N LYS A 57 -25.84 13.71 -1.24
CA LYS A 57 -25.02 14.86 -1.71
C LYS A 57 -23.58 14.45 -1.93
N LYS A 58 -23.00 13.66 -1.02
CA LYS A 58 -21.65 13.12 -1.19
C LYS A 58 -21.54 12.25 -2.46
N ILE A 59 -22.50 11.35 -2.68
CA ILE A 59 -22.55 10.50 -3.87
C ILE A 59 -22.68 11.34 -5.14
N ALA A 60 -23.46 12.41 -5.14
CA ALA A 60 -23.56 13.32 -6.28
C ALA A 60 -22.20 13.97 -6.60
N VAL A 61 -21.48 14.42 -5.58
CA VAL A 61 -20.12 14.97 -5.74
C VAL A 61 -19.17 13.89 -6.26
N PHE A 62 -19.20 12.67 -5.70
CA PHE A 62 -18.34 11.58 -6.16
C PHE A 62 -18.56 11.23 -7.63
N LYS A 63 -19.81 11.24 -8.10
CA LYS A 63 -20.12 11.02 -9.52
C LYS A 63 -19.55 12.08 -10.45
N LEU A 64 -19.42 13.33 -9.98
CA LEU A 64 -18.83 14.42 -10.75
C LEU A 64 -17.29 14.37 -10.73
N VAL A 65 -16.71 14.09 -9.57
CA VAL A 65 -15.23 14.04 -9.40
C VAL A 65 -14.64 12.79 -10.05
N PHE A 66 -15.36 11.69 -9.96
CA PHE A 66 -14.92 10.35 -10.41
C PHE A 66 -15.73 9.85 -11.62
N GLU A 67 -16.03 10.73 -12.56
CA GLU A 67 -16.82 10.40 -13.76
C GLU A 67 -16.20 9.25 -14.58
N GLN A 68 -14.88 9.11 -14.52
CA GLN A 68 -14.12 8.09 -15.24
C GLN A 68 -14.05 6.73 -14.55
N PHE A 69 -14.60 6.61 -13.32
CA PHE A 69 -14.56 5.34 -12.58
C PHE A 69 -15.40 4.27 -13.24
N GLU A 70 -14.92 3.03 -13.13
CA GLU A 70 -15.71 1.85 -13.48
C GLU A 70 -17.03 1.81 -12.69
N GLU A 71 -18.09 1.31 -13.31
CA GLU A 71 -19.41 1.21 -12.68
C GLU A 71 -19.38 0.44 -11.36
N VAL A 72 -18.53 -0.61 -11.29
CA VAL A 72 -18.31 -1.40 -10.07
C VAL A 72 -17.73 -0.54 -8.95
N THR A 73 -16.71 0.24 -9.28
CA THR A 73 -16.04 1.12 -8.32
C THR A 73 -16.99 2.20 -7.81
N MET A 74 -17.75 2.83 -8.71
CA MET A 74 -18.73 3.85 -8.35
C MET A 74 -19.86 3.28 -7.48
N SER A 75 -20.37 2.10 -7.83
CA SER A 75 -21.40 1.40 -7.05
C SER A 75 -20.89 1.04 -5.65
N PHE A 76 -19.64 0.61 -5.56
CA PHE A 76 -18.99 0.31 -4.30
C PHE A 76 -18.81 1.57 -3.43
N VAL A 77 -18.30 2.67 -3.99
CA VAL A 77 -18.15 3.96 -3.28
C VAL A 77 -19.51 4.45 -2.79
N ALA A 78 -20.55 4.36 -3.60
CA ALA A 78 -21.91 4.72 -3.22
C ALA A 78 -22.44 3.85 -2.07
N LEU A 79 -22.18 2.55 -2.08
CA LEU A 79 -22.55 1.62 -1.01
C LEU A 79 -21.88 1.98 0.31
N ILE A 80 -20.56 2.24 0.28
CA ILE A 80 -19.77 2.62 1.47
C ILE A 80 -20.32 3.93 2.06
N THR A 81 -20.64 4.89 1.20
CA THR A 81 -21.19 6.20 1.60
C THR A 81 -22.59 6.07 2.20
N LYS A 82 -23.47 5.26 1.60
CA LYS A 82 -24.81 4.99 2.18
C LYS A 82 -24.73 4.33 3.57
N ASN A 83 -23.68 3.55 3.80
CA ASN A 83 -23.42 2.94 5.12
C ASN A 83 -22.77 3.90 6.13
N GLY A 84 -22.53 5.17 5.79
CA GLY A 84 -21.88 6.14 6.64
C GLY A 84 -20.41 5.81 6.95
N ARG A 85 -19.70 5.18 5.99
CA ARG A 85 -18.32 4.71 6.16
C ARG A 85 -17.36 5.28 5.12
N GLU A 86 -17.74 6.37 4.49
CA GLU A 86 -16.96 7.05 3.46
C GLU A 86 -15.59 7.54 3.97
N ALA A 87 -15.46 7.86 5.26
CA ALA A 87 -14.18 8.18 5.88
C ALA A 87 -13.15 7.02 5.82
N LEU A 88 -13.61 5.80 5.56
CA LEU A 88 -12.72 4.65 5.39
C LEU A 88 -12.25 4.45 3.94
N LEU A 89 -12.77 5.20 2.96
CA LEU A 89 -12.42 5.04 1.56
C LEU A 89 -10.92 5.08 1.29
N PRO A 90 -10.12 6.02 1.85
CA PRO A 90 -8.67 6.01 1.65
C PRO A 90 -8.00 4.74 2.21
N ALA A 91 -8.41 4.30 3.41
CA ALA A 91 -7.88 3.08 4.00
C ALA A 91 -8.28 1.83 3.21
N ILE A 92 -9.50 1.80 2.66
CA ILE A 92 -9.97 0.70 1.78
C ILE A 92 -9.15 0.65 0.51
N ALA A 93 -8.84 1.80 -0.09
CA ALA A 93 -8.05 1.87 -1.30
C ALA A 93 -6.59 1.39 -1.09
N GLN A 94 -5.98 1.73 0.06
CA GLN A 94 -4.65 1.21 0.43
C GLN A 94 -4.67 -0.32 0.64
N GLU A 95 -5.67 -0.82 1.35
CA GLU A 95 -5.83 -2.27 1.57
C GLU A 95 -6.12 -3.03 0.26
N PHE A 96 -6.86 -2.39 -0.66
CA PHE A 96 -7.14 -2.96 -1.98
C PHE A 96 -5.86 -3.11 -2.81
N ASP A 97 -5.00 -2.08 -2.86
CA ASP A 97 -3.69 -2.16 -3.52
C ASP A 97 -2.84 -3.30 -2.96
N ALA A 98 -2.75 -3.40 -1.63
CA ALA A 98 -2.00 -4.47 -0.97
C ALA A 98 -2.56 -5.87 -1.31
N GLN A 99 -3.88 -6.02 -1.35
CA GLN A 99 -4.53 -7.29 -1.70
C GLN A 99 -4.39 -7.64 -3.19
N VAL A 100 -4.44 -6.65 -4.09
CA VAL A 100 -4.18 -6.85 -5.53
C VAL A 100 -2.72 -7.27 -5.75
N LYS A 101 -1.75 -6.65 -5.06
CA LYS A 101 -0.34 -7.07 -5.11
C LYS A 101 -0.18 -8.52 -4.66
N SER A 102 -0.81 -8.89 -3.56
CA SER A 102 -0.81 -10.28 -3.06
C SER A 102 -1.46 -11.24 -4.06
N TYR A 103 -2.60 -10.86 -4.66
CA TYR A 103 -3.29 -11.65 -5.70
C TYR A 103 -2.42 -11.87 -6.94
N LYS A 104 -1.70 -10.84 -7.38
CA LYS A 104 -0.75 -10.93 -8.51
C LYS A 104 0.57 -11.60 -8.16
N GLY A 105 0.77 -12.01 -6.91
CA GLY A 105 2.04 -12.57 -6.44
C GLY A 105 3.17 -11.55 -6.43
N ILE A 106 2.86 -10.27 -6.29
CA ILE A 106 3.84 -9.19 -6.16
C ILE A 106 4.19 -9.05 -4.68
N VAL A 107 5.47 -9.13 -4.37
CA VAL A 107 5.98 -8.97 -3.00
C VAL A 107 6.69 -7.62 -2.90
N PRO A 108 6.12 -6.65 -2.17
CA PRO A 108 6.78 -5.37 -1.96
C PRO A 108 8.02 -5.56 -1.08
N MET A 109 9.14 -5.00 -1.54
CA MET A 109 10.43 -5.03 -0.87
C MET A 109 10.98 -3.61 -0.76
N THR A 110 11.24 -3.14 0.45
CA THR A 110 11.95 -1.89 0.68
C THR A 110 13.40 -2.18 1.00
N LEU A 111 14.30 -1.61 0.20
CA LEU A 111 15.74 -1.67 0.40
C LEU A 111 16.21 -0.35 1.02
N VAL A 112 16.53 -0.37 2.30
CA VAL A 112 17.00 0.80 3.04
C VAL A 112 18.53 0.78 3.11
N SER A 113 19.20 1.85 2.75
CA SER A 113 20.66 1.98 2.78
C SER A 113 21.12 3.35 3.27
N ALA A 114 22.34 3.43 3.80
CA ALA A 114 22.92 4.70 4.28
C ALA A 114 23.24 5.67 3.14
N VAL A 115 23.58 5.13 1.98
CA VAL A 115 23.95 5.87 0.75
C VAL A 115 23.35 5.15 -0.46
N PRO A 116 23.19 5.83 -1.60
CA PRO A 116 22.76 5.17 -2.83
C PRO A 116 23.66 3.97 -3.15
N LEU A 117 23.06 2.81 -3.35
CA LEU A 117 23.82 1.58 -3.65
C LEU A 117 24.21 1.54 -5.13
N GLU A 118 25.38 0.99 -5.41
CA GLU A 118 25.81 0.71 -6.76
C GLU A 118 24.90 -0.36 -7.40
N GLN A 119 24.70 -0.26 -8.72
CA GLN A 119 23.79 -1.12 -9.46
C GLN A 119 24.12 -2.60 -9.30
N GLU A 120 25.38 -2.96 -9.32
CA GLU A 120 25.87 -4.34 -9.16
C GLU A 120 25.50 -4.92 -7.79
N THR A 121 25.65 -4.10 -6.73
CA THR A 121 25.29 -4.48 -5.37
C THR A 121 23.77 -4.69 -5.24
N LYS A 122 22.96 -3.79 -5.81
CA LYS A 122 21.50 -3.93 -5.85
C LYS A 122 21.07 -5.23 -6.51
N GLU A 123 21.60 -5.52 -7.70
CA GLU A 123 21.28 -6.74 -8.45
C GLU A 123 21.67 -7.99 -7.69
N SER A 124 22.78 -7.96 -6.97
CA SER A 124 23.22 -9.07 -6.12
C SER A 124 22.25 -9.34 -4.97
N ILE A 125 21.78 -8.27 -4.30
CA ILE A 125 20.78 -8.34 -3.22
C ILE A 125 19.47 -8.88 -3.77
N ILE A 126 18.99 -8.31 -4.87
CA ILE A 126 17.74 -8.70 -5.53
C ILE A 126 17.76 -10.18 -5.91
N ARG A 127 18.83 -10.66 -6.53
CA ARG A 127 18.99 -12.08 -6.92
C ARG A 127 18.91 -13.01 -5.72
N LYS A 128 19.54 -12.66 -4.60
CA LYS A 128 19.51 -13.47 -3.37
C LYS A 128 18.10 -13.51 -2.76
N VAL A 129 17.42 -12.37 -2.72
CA VAL A 129 16.05 -12.27 -2.17
C VAL A 129 15.07 -12.98 -3.10
N GLN A 130 15.18 -12.80 -4.42
CA GLN A 130 14.32 -13.45 -5.41
C GLN A 130 14.41 -14.98 -5.34
N GLY A 131 15.59 -15.54 -5.03
CA GLY A 131 15.75 -16.98 -4.82
C GLY A 131 15.06 -17.53 -3.58
N ALA A 132 14.76 -16.67 -2.59
CA ALA A 132 14.11 -17.05 -1.34
C ALA A 132 12.59 -16.80 -1.34
N VAL A 133 12.09 -15.99 -2.27
CA VAL A 133 10.69 -15.55 -2.31
C VAL A 133 10.00 -16.07 -3.57
N LYS A 134 8.79 -16.63 -3.39
CA LYS A 134 7.93 -17.02 -4.52
C LYS A 134 7.09 -15.81 -4.93
N GLY A 135 7.40 -15.21 -6.08
CA GLY A 135 6.66 -14.06 -6.63
C GLY A 135 7.57 -13.05 -7.30
N THR A 136 7.00 -11.98 -7.80
CA THR A 136 7.73 -10.86 -8.41
C THR A 136 8.02 -9.81 -7.35
N LEU A 137 9.28 -9.39 -7.21
CA LEU A 137 9.65 -8.34 -6.26
C LEU A 137 9.32 -6.95 -6.82
N GLU A 138 8.59 -6.15 -6.05
CA GLU A 138 8.43 -4.72 -6.28
C GLU A 138 9.37 -3.98 -5.33
N ILE A 139 10.40 -3.34 -5.88
CA ILE A 139 11.50 -2.80 -5.10
C ILE A 139 11.34 -1.29 -4.93
N THR A 140 11.33 -0.84 -3.69
CA THR A 140 11.40 0.57 -3.31
C THR A 140 12.72 0.83 -2.59
N GLU A 141 13.46 1.86 -3.00
CA GLU A 141 14.70 2.25 -2.34
C GLU A 141 14.45 3.41 -1.39
N GLU A 142 14.98 3.30 -0.19
CA GLU A 142 14.96 4.36 0.83
C GLU A 142 16.39 4.63 1.29
N ILE A 143 16.73 5.90 1.47
CA ILE A 143 18.01 6.31 2.06
C ILE A 143 17.73 6.71 3.51
N ASP A 144 18.43 6.08 4.44
CA ASP A 144 18.37 6.39 5.86
C ASP A 144 19.82 6.68 6.35
N GLU A 145 20.14 7.94 6.52
CA GLU A 145 21.44 8.41 6.99
C GLU A 145 21.76 7.97 8.43
N ALA A 146 20.76 7.52 9.21
CA ALA A 146 20.97 6.95 10.53
C ALA A 146 21.67 5.56 10.48
N LEU A 147 21.63 4.88 9.33
CA LEU A 147 22.44 3.70 9.08
C LEU A 147 23.89 4.13 8.83
N ILE A 148 24.79 3.67 9.70
CA ILE A 148 26.25 3.95 9.58
C ILE A 148 26.83 3.34 8.29
N GLY A 149 26.16 2.29 7.74
CA GLY A 149 26.55 1.58 6.53
C GLY A 149 25.83 0.23 6.39
N GLY A 150 26.00 -0.39 5.23
CA GLY A 150 25.27 -1.61 4.89
C GLY A 150 23.87 -1.33 4.40
N PHE A 151 22.97 -2.33 4.52
CA PHE A 151 21.59 -2.21 4.06
C PHE A 151 20.63 -3.02 4.94
N VAL A 152 19.36 -2.65 4.87
CA VAL A 152 18.24 -3.37 5.49
C VAL A 152 17.22 -3.67 4.41
N VAL A 153 16.80 -4.92 4.31
CA VAL A 153 15.71 -5.34 3.42
C VAL A 153 14.47 -5.58 4.27
N LYS A 154 13.39 -4.88 3.94
CA LYS A 154 12.08 -5.06 4.59
C LYS A 154 11.10 -5.67 3.58
N MET A 155 10.41 -6.74 3.97
CA MET A 155 9.39 -7.43 3.17
C MET A 155 8.22 -7.80 4.06
N GLY A 156 7.14 -7.02 4.00
CA GLY A 156 6.02 -7.22 4.93
C GLY A 156 6.48 -7.21 6.38
N ASP A 157 6.23 -8.31 7.11
CA ASP A 157 6.63 -8.47 8.52
C ASP A 157 8.06 -9.02 8.69
N THR A 158 8.76 -9.30 7.60
CA THR A 158 10.11 -9.86 7.63
C THR A 158 11.14 -8.77 7.33
N GLN A 159 12.18 -8.70 8.17
CA GLN A 159 13.30 -7.79 7.97
C GLN A 159 14.62 -8.56 7.99
N ILE A 160 15.47 -8.29 7.00
CA ILE A 160 16.83 -8.78 6.93
C ILE A 160 17.75 -7.57 7.17
N ASP A 161 18.41 -7.54 8.29
CA ASP A 161 19.31 -6.45 8.68
C ASP A 161 20.77 -6.86 8.46
N ALA A 162 21.35 -6.34 7.39
CA ALA A 162 22.77 -6.46 7.04
C ALA A 162 23.54 -5.15 7.29
N SER A 163 23.06 -4.31 8.22
CA SER A 163 23.73 -3.07 8.58
C SER A 163 25.03 -3.33 9.34
N VAL A 164 25.99 -2.42 9.18
CA VAL A 164 27.27 -2.46 9.91
C VAL A 164 27.02 -2.38 11.42
N LEU A 165 26.05 -1.58 11.86
CA LEU A 165 25.68 -1.44 13.25
C LEU A 165 25.24 -2.78 13.87
N ASN A 166 24.39 -3.52 13.15
CA ASN A 166 23.92 -4.83 13.61
C ASN A 166 25.07 -5.86 13.65
N GLN A 167 25.91 -5.87 12.63
CA GLN A 167 27.10 -6.74 12.61
C GLN A 167 28.05 -6.43 13.79
N PHE A 168 28.27 -5.17 14.09
CA PHE A 168 29.09 -4.73 15.22
C PHE A 168 28.48 -5.15 16.56
N ASN A 169 27.17 -4.96 16.73
CA ASN A 169 26.47 -5.38 17.94
C ASN A 169 26.53 -6.90 18.14
N ASN A 170 26.39 -7.69 17.07
CA ASN A 170 26.52 -9.14 17.11
C ASN A 170 27.93 -9.59 17.50
N LEU A 171 28.98 -8.90 16.98
CA LEU A 171 30.36 -9.16 17.37
C LEU A 171 30.60 -8.82 18.85
N LYS A 172 30.12 -7.67 19.31
CA LYS A 172 30.20 -7.28 20.72
C LYS A 172 29.56 -8.30 21.63
N GLN A 173 28.38 -8.80 21.31
CA GLN A 173 27.70 -9.84 22.09
C GLN A 173 28.46 -11.18 22.13
N ARG A 174 29.14 -11.54 21.04
CA ARG A 174 29.96 -12.78 20.99
C ARG A 174 31.25 -12.65 21.80
N LEU A 175 31.81 -11.44 21.92
CA LEU A 175 33.04 -11.18 22.68
C LEU A 175 32.79 -10.98 24.18
N THR A 176 31.55 -10.67 24.58
CA THR A 176 31.15 -10.46 25.99
C THR A 176 30.48 -11.67 26.62
N ARG A 177 30.39 -12.78 25.91
CA ARG A 177 30.01 -14.12 26.41
C ARG A 177 31.25 -14.95 26.72
#